data_5a0117c9f6aaf30cb94f6b8e4c72ce44
#
_entry.id   5a0117c9f6aaf30cb94f6b8e4c72ce44
#
_cell.length_a   1.000
_cell.length_b   1.000
_cell.length_c   1.000
_cell.angle_alpha   90.00
_cell.angle_beta   90.00
_cell.angle_gamma   90.00
#
_symmetry.space_group_name_H-M   'P 1'
#
loop_
_entity.id
_entity.type
_entity.pdbx_description
1 polymer ?
#
loop_
_entity_poly.entity_id
_entity_poly.type
_entity_poly.pdbx_seq_one_letter_code
_entity_poly.pdbx_strand_id
1 'polypeptide(L)'
;MKDLLEAGVHFGHQTQRWNPKMDKFIYGAKSGIHILDLRITYDAIEQAQEYVQKLVANSGKVLFVGTKPQAQQVIEDQAIRAGMPYVNFRWLGGMLTNFKTIIKRVVYLKELKSLESSGEINAYTKSERLRIKREIEKLTKSIGGIVNLNKLPDAIFVVDLSNCLLYTSPSPRDRG
;
A
#
# COMPACT_ATOMS: atom_id res chain seq x y z
N MET A 1 0.87 -24.23 0.61
CA MET A 1 1.55 -24.66 1.85
C MET A 1 3.07 -24.73 1.69
N LYS A 2 3.60 -25.51 0.72
CA LYS A 2 5.05 -25.64 0.51
C LYS A 2 5.71 -24.27 0.25
N ASP A 3 5.16 -23.49 -0.65
CA ASP A 3 5.66 -22.16 -1.02
C ASP A 3 5.69 -21.19 0.18
N LEU A 4 4.70 -21.27 1.09
CA LEU A 4 4.66 -20.45 2.31
C LEU A 4 5.79 -20.84 3.30
N LEU A 5 6.10 -22.13 3.39
CA LEU A 5 7.23 -22.61 4.18
C LEU A 5 8.57 -22.16 3.60
N GLU A 6 8.76 -22.30 2.30
CA GLU A 6 9.96 -21.87 1.58
C GLU A 6 10.18 -20.35 1.68
N ALA A 7 9.09 -19.56 1.62
CA ALA A 7 9.12 -18.11 1.82
C ALA A 7 9.35 -17.69 3.29
N GLY A 8 9.39 -18.64 4.24
CA GLY A 8 9.64 -18.34 5.65
C GLY A 8 8.50 -17.64 6.36
N VAL A 9 7.26 -17.68 5.83
CA VAL A 9 6.09 -16.98 6.38
C VAL A 9 5.69 -17.50 7.77
N HIS A 10 6.12 -18.67 8.14
CA HIS A 10 5.89 -19.28 9.46
C HIS A 10 6.70 -18.66 10.60
N PHE A 11 7.74 -17.87 10.31
CA PHE A 11 8.50 -17.17 11.35
C PHE A 11 7.76 -15.92 11.83
N GLY A 12 7.44 -15.90 13.12
CA GLY A 12 6.83 -14.76 13.79
C GLY A 12 7.88 -13.88 14.49
N HIS A 13 7.44 -13.12 15.48
CA HIS A 13 8.30 -12.27 16.29
C HIS A 13 8.94 -13.04 17.44
N GLN A 14 9.95 -12.43 18.08
CA GLN A 14 10.53 -12.93 19.32
C GLN A 14 9.45 -13.06 20.41
N THR A 15 9.56 -14.10 21.24
CA THR A 15 8.59 -14.40 22.30
C THR A 15 8.37 -13.25 23.29
N GLN A 16 9.39 -12.39 23.48
CA GLN A 16 9.30 -11.21 24.35
C GLN A 16 8.49 -10.05 23.76
N ARG A 17 8.25 -10.04 22.44
CA ARG A 17 7.57 -8.95 21.69
C ARG A 17 6.27 -9.40 21.02
N TRP A 18 5.55 -10.26 21.67
CA TRP A 18 4.30 -10.76 21.12
C TRP A 18 3.09 -9.93 21.54
N ASN A 19 2.01 -10.03 20.77
CA ASN A 19 0.72 -9.47 21.13
C ASN A 19 -0.20 -10.63 21.56
N PRO A 20 -0.82 -10.61 22.77
CA PRO A 20 -1.71 -11.66 23.24
C PRO A 20 -2.86 -11.98 22.27
N LYS A 21 -3.33 -11.01 21.49
CA LYS A 21 -4.36 -11.22 20.46
C LYS A 21 -3.91 -12.13 19.32
N MET A 22 -2.61 -12.38 19.19
CA MET A 22 -2.03 -13.28 18.19
C MET A 22 -1.95 -14.74 18.65
N ASP A 23 -2.26 -15.03 19.91
CA ASP A 23 -2.15 -16.37 20.50
C ASP A 23 -2.79 -17.47 19.64
N LYS A 24 -4.00 -17.23 19.17
CA LYS A 24 -4.74 -18.14 18.30
C LYS A 24 -4.09 -18.47 16.95
N PHE A 25 -3.10 -17.68 16.52
CA PHE A 25 -2.38 -17.87 15.26
C PHE A 25 -0.99 -18.49 15.47
N ILE A 26 -0.58 -18.69 16.72
CA ILE A 26 0.73 -19.20 17.07
C ILE A 26 0.63 -20.72 17.22
N TYR A 27 1.42 -21.47 16.45
CA TYR A 27 1.56 -22.91 16.58
C TYR A 27 2.43 -23.29 17.79
N GLY A 28 3.45 -22.49 18.07
CA GLY A 28 4.42 -22.74 19.15
C GLY A 28 5.58 -21.77 19.13
N ALA A 29 6.63 -22.06 19.90
CA ALA A 29 7.86 -21.27 19.90
C ALA A 29 9.07 -22.17 19.75
N LYS A 30 10.07 -21.74 18.97
CA LYS A 30 11.35 -22.43 18.78
C LYS A 30 12.48 -21.41 18.83
N SER A 31 13.49 -21.67 19.65
CA SER A 31 14.68 -20.80 19.79
C SER A 31 14.31 -19.32 20.10
N GLY A 32 13.29 -19.10 20.94
CA GLY A 32 12.86 -17.74 21.32
C GLY A 32 12.05 -16.98 20.24
N ILE A 33 11.64 -17.66 19.17
CA ILE A 33 10.82 -17.10 18.09
C ILE A 33 9.50 -17.86 18.01
N HIS A 34 8.38 -17.13 17.89
CA HIS A 34 7.07 -17.74 17.65
C HIS A 34 7.01 -18.33 16.24
N ILE A 35 6.37 -19.47 16.12
CA ILE A 35 6.05 -20.12 14.85
C ILE A 35 4.55 -19.97 14.61
N LEU A 36 4.18 -19.42 13.46
CA LEU A 36 2.77 -19.21 13.07
C LEU A 36 2.18 -20.50 12.49
N ASP A 37 0.89 -20.73 12.77
CA ASP A 37 0.14 -21.84 12.17
C ASP A 37 -0.22 -21.52 10.72
N LEU A 38 0.49 -22.16 9.80
CA LEU A 38 0.27 -21.96 8.36
C LEU A 38 -1.06 -22.52 7.86
N ARG A 39 -1.74 -23.41 8.58
CA ARG A 39 -3.07 -23.89 8.20
C ARG A 39 -4.08 -22.75 8.29
N ILE A 40 -4.05 -22.01 9.40
CA ILE A 40 -4.91 -20.84 9.59
C ILE A 40 -4.57 -19.75 8.57
N THR A 41 -3.28 -19.56 8.28
CA THR A 41 -2.82 -18.61 7.25
C THR A 41 -3.34 -19.00 5.87
N TYR A 42 -3.30 -20.29 5.51
CA TYR A 42 -3.77 -20.78 4.23
C TYR A 42 -5.28 -20.59 4.06
N ASP A 43 -6.07 -20.96 5.05
CA ASP A 43 -7.53 -20.78 5.04
C ASP A 43 -7.92 -19.30 4.92
N ALA A 44 -7.18 -18.41 5.61
CA ALA A 44 -7.39 -16.96 5.53
C ALA A 44 -7.05 -16.41 4.13
N ILE A 45 -6.01 -16.94 3.47
CA ILE A 45 -5.65 -16.57 2.09
C ILE A 45 -6.77 -16.99 1.13
N GLU A 46 -7.30 -18.21 1.24
CA GLU A 46 -8.41 -18.68 0.40
C GLU A 46 -9.64 -17.79 0.55
N GLN A 47 -10.03 -17.46 1.78
CA GLN A 47 -11.14 -16.55 2.06
C GLN A 47 -10.91 -15.15 1.44
N ALA A 48 -9.69 -14.63 1.56
CA ALA A 48 -9.33 -13.35 0.96
C ALA A 48 -9.39 -13.40 -0.58
N GLN A 49 -8.94 -14.50 -1.19
CA GLN A 49 -9.02 -14.70 -2.64
C GLN A 49 -10.47 -14.72 -3.13
N GLU A 50 -11.34 -15.47 -2.47
CA GLU A 50 -12.78 -15.51 -2.81
C GLU A 50 -13.42 -14.12 -2.71
N TYR A 51 -13.11 -13.38 -1.64
CA TYR A 51 -13.61 -12.02 -1.45
C TYR A 51 -13.18 -11.10 -2.60
N VAL A 52 -11.88 -11.11 -2.93
CA VAL A 52 -11.34 -10.28 -4.01
C VAL A 52 -11.92 -10.68 -5.37
N GLN A 53 -12.07 -11.98 -5.65
CA GLN A 53 -12.69 -12.46 -6.88
C GLN A 53 -14.12 -11.93 -7.05
N LYS A 54 -14.94 -12.04 -6.01
CA LYS A 54 -16.32 -11.52 -6.02
C LYS A 54 -16.37 -10.01 -6.23
N LEU A 55 -15.46 -9.28 -5.58
CA LEU A 55 -15.37 -7.83 -5.71
C LEU A 55 -14.96 -7.40 -7.11
N VAL A 56 -13.93 -8.03 -7.69
CA VAL A 56 -13.43 -7.71 -9.03
C VAL A 56 -14.44 -8.13 -10.11
N ALA A 57 -15.15 -9.25 -9.94
CA ALA A 57 -16.24 -9.65 -10.84
C ALA A 57 -17.34 -8.59 -10.95
N ASN A 58 -17.55 -7.80 -9.89
CA ASN A 58 -18.47 -6.64 -9.86
C ASN A 58 -17.76 -5.32 -10.25
N SER A 59 -16.66 -5.38 -10.97
CA SER A 59 -15.87 -4.21 -11.39
C SER A 59 -15.34 -3.35 -10.22
N GLY A 60 -15.20 -3.94 -9.04
CA GLY A 60 -14.63 -3.31 -7.86
C GLY A 60 -13.14 -3.04 -8.02
N LYS A 61 -12.64 -1.99 -7.38
CA LYS A 61 -11.22 -1.61 -7.37
C LYS A 61 -10.60 -1.90 -6.01
N VAL A 62 -9.48 -2.62 -6.04
CA VAL A 62 -8.66 -2.92 -4.86
C VAL A 62 -7.44 -2.00 -4.86
N LEU A 63 -7.23 -1.26 -3.77
CA LEU A 63 -6.02 -0.48 -3.56
C LEU A 63 -4.96 -1.33 -2.85
N PHE A 64 -3.84 -1.59 -3.51
CA PHE A 64 -2.71 -2.29 -2.90
C PHE A 64 -1.84 -1.32 -2.11
N VAL A 65 -1.53 -1.65 -0.85
CA VAL A 65 -0.73 -0.82 0.04
C VAL A 65 0.42 -1.65 0.62
N GLY A 66 1.66 -1.20 0.40
CA GLY A 66 2.85 -1.84 0.96
C GLY A 66 4.00 -0.86 1.07
N THR A 67 4.09 -0.17 2.20
CA THR A 67 5.06 0.92 2.43
C THR A 67 6.40 0.43 2.97
N LYS A 68 6.50 -0.84 3.37
CA LYS A 68 7.74 -1.45 3.84
C LYS A 68 8.74 -1.60 2.68
N PRO A 69 10.00 -1.22 2.84
CA PRO A 69 10.98 -1.27 1.74
C PRO A 69 11.04 -2.61 0.99
N GLN A 70 10.92 -3.73 1.73
CA GLN A 70 10.93 -5.08 1.15
C GLN A 70 9.70 -5.39 0.30
N ALA A 71 8.57 -4.70 0.55
CA ALA A 71 7.30 -4.94 -0.15
C ALA A 71 7.07 -3.96 -1.32
N GLN A 72 7.78 -2.82 -1.35
CA GLN A 72 7.49 -1.71 -2.27
C GLN A 72 7.47 -2.16 -3.73
N GLN A 73 8.52 -2.84 -4.19
CA GLN A 73 8.64 -3.25 -5.58
C GLN A 73 7.63 -4.34 -5.93
N VAL A 74 7.46 -5.32 -5.03
CA VAL A 74 6.52 -6.42 -5.25
C VAL A 74 5.08 -5.91 -5.35
N ILE A 75 4.69 -4.96 -4.51
CA ILE A 75 3.36 -4.33 -4.55
C ILE A 75 3.14 -3.60 -5.86
N GLU A 76 4.11 -2.83 -6.32
CA GLU A 76 4.05 -2.10 -7.59
C GLU A 76 3.87 -3.07 -8.76
N ASP A 77 4.75 -4.06 -8.89
CA ASP A 77 4.73 -5.03 -9.98
C ASP A 77 3.41 -5.81 -10.03
N GLN A 78 2.94 -6.30 -8.88
CA GLN A 78 1.70 -7.07 -8.83
C GLN A 78 0.46 -6.21 -9.05
N ALA A 79 0.43 -4.98 -8.55
CA ALA A 79 -0.68 -4.07 -8.79
C ALA A 79 -0.76 -3.64 -10.25
N ILE A 80 0.37 -3.34 -10.90
CA ILE A 80 0.43 -3.04 -12.33
C ILE A 80 -0.06 -4.25 -13.15
N ARG A 81 0.40 -5.47 -12.82
CA ARG A 81 -0.06 -6.70 -13.46
C ARG A 81 -1.56 -6.91 -13.33
N ALA A 82 -2.13 -6.57 -12.20
CA ALA A 82 -3.58 -6.68 -11.93
C ALA A 82 -4.40 -5.49 -12.49
N GLY A 83 -3.77 -4.45 -13.03
CA GLY A 83 -4.46 -3.22 -13.43
C GLY A 83 -5.13 -2.46 -12.29
N MET A 84 -4.57 -2.59 -11.08
CA MET A 84 -5.13 -2.02 -9.85
C MET A 84 -4.25 -0.87 -9.33
N PRO A 85 -4.84 0.11 -8.59
CA PRO A 85 -4.09 1.19 -7.97
C PRO A 85 -3.24 0.68 -6.80
N TYR A 86 -2.13 1.38 -6.53
CA TYR A 86 -1.23 1.03 -5.43
C TYR A 86 -0.62 2.24 -4.71
N VAL A 87 -0.16 2.01 -3.48
CA VAL A 87 0.63 2.93 -2.68
C VAL A 87 1.78 2.14 -2.06
N ASN A 88 2.99 2.35 -2.57
CA ASN A 88 4.16 1.58 -2.17
C ASN A 88 5.24 2.40 -1.44
N PHE A 89 5.11 3.73 -1.35
CA PHE A 89 6.12 4.57 -0.71
C PHE A 89 5.69 5.07 0.65
N ARG A 90 4.68 5.92 0.72
CA ARG A 90 4.16 6.48 1.96
C ARG A 90 2.65 6.65 1.89
N TRP A 91 1.96 6.21 2.94
CA TRP A 91 0.55 6.52 3.11
C TRP A 91 0.38 8.01 3.45
N LEU A 92 -0.30 8.74 2.59
CA LEU A 92 -0.59 10.15 2.84
C LEU A 92 -1.82 10.27 3.74
N GLY A 93 -1.72 11.15 4.75
CA GLY A 93 -2.87 11.50 5.57
C GLY A 93 -4.03 12.03 4.71
N GLY A 94 -5.24 11.58 5.01
CA GLY A 94 -6.42 11.99 4.26
C GLY A 94 -6.66 11.25 2.94
N MET A 95 -5.89 10.21 2.62
CA MET A 95 -6.02 9.47 1.35
C MET A 95 -7.42 8.86 1.15
N LEU A 96 -8.10 8.51 2.23
CA LEU A 96 -9.50 8.07 2.21
C LEU A 96 -10.45 9.16 2.72
N THR A 97 -10.11 9.81 3.82
CA THR A 97 -10.99 10.78 4.51
C THR A 97 -11.05 12.14 3.82
N ASN A 98 -10.00 12.52 3.07
CA ASN A 98 -9.93 13.76 2.30
C ASN A 98 -9.54 13.48 0.83
N PHE A 99 -10.20 12.50 0.25
CA PHE A 99 -9.93 12.02 -1.10
C PHE A 99 -9.99 13.12 -2.17
N LYS A 100 -10.93 14.09 -2.02
CA LYS A 100 -11.04 15.22 -2.95
C LYS A 100 -9.73 16.02 -3.06
N THR A 101 -9.02 16.21 -1.95
CA THR A 101 -7.72 16.91 -1.96
C THR A 101 -6.63 16.06 -2.60
N ILE A 102 -6.67 14.75 -2.42
CA ILE A 102 -5.74 13.83 -3.07
C ILE A 102 -5.94 13.86 -4.59
N ILE A 103 -7.18 13.83 -5.06
CA ILE A 103 -7.48 13.93 -6.50
C ILE A 103 -6.97 15.26 -7.10
N LYS A 104 -7.10 16.37 -6.41
CA LYS A 104 -6.51 17.66 -6.88
C LYS A 104 -5.00 17.55 -7.09
N ARG A 105 -4.29 16.86 -6.20
CA ARG A 105 -2.84 16.60 -6.35
C ARG A 105 -2.54 15.66 -7.52
N VAL A 106 -3.40 14.68 -7.77
CA VAL A 106 -3.29 13.79 -8.94
C VAL A 106 -3.46 14.58 -10.23
N VAL A 107 -4.47 15.48 -10.31
CA VAL A 107 -4.68 16.36 -11.46
C VAL A 107 -3.45 17.24 -11.67
N TYR A 108 -2.96 17.87 -10.63
CA TYR A 108 -1.74 18.69 -10.68
C TYR A 108 -0.51 17.89 -11.19
N LEU A 109 -0.33 16.65 -10.74
CA LEU A 109 0.74 15.79 -11.29
C LEU A 109 0.56 15.53 -12.79
N LYS A 110 -0.68 15.30 -13.25
CA LYS A 110 -0.98 15.10 -14.68
C LYS A 110 -0.65 16.35 -15.49
N GLU A 111 -0.99 17.52 -14.98
CA GLU A 111 -0.68 18.82 -15.61
C GLU A 111 0.83 19.04 -15.73
N LEU A 112 1.60 18.78 -14.65
CA LEU A 112 3.05 18.91 -14.69
C LEU A 112 3.70 17.92 -15.67
N LYS A 113 3.21 16.68 -15.75
CA LYS A 113 3.69 15.69 -16.73
C LYS A 113 3.34 16.09 -18.16
N SER A 114 2.16 16.68 -18.37
CA SER A 114 1.75 17.23 -19.68
C SER A 114 2.65 18.39 -20.10
N LEU A 115 2.96 19.31 -19.18
CA LEU A 115 3.88 20.43 -19.40
C LEU A 115 5.29 19.95 -19.79
N GLU A 116 5.75 18.84 -19.18
CA GLU A 116 7.05 18.24 -19.51
C GLU A 116 7.01 17.57 -20.89
N SER A 117 5.95 16.80 -21.19
CA SER A 117 5.82 16.06 -22.46
C SER A 117 5.54 16.95 -23.67
N SER A 118 4.82 18.04 -23.49
CA SER A 118 4.56 19.03 -24.58
C SER A 118 5.80 19.88 -24.93
N GLY A 119 6.83 19.87 -24.08
CA GLY A 119 8.00 20.71 -24.24
C GLY A 119 7.83 22.16 -23.79
N GLU A 120 6.62 22.55 -23.34
CA GLU A 120 6.36 23.90 -22.80
C GLU A 120 7.24 24.23 -21.58
N ILE A 121 7.75 23.23 -20.89
CA ILE A 121 8.73 23.39 -19.81
C ILE A 121 9.99 24.15 -20.27
N ASN A 122 10.31 24.18 -21.57
CA ASN A 122 11.47 24.87 -22.09
C ASN A 122 11.31 26.41 -22.08
N ALA A 123 10.10 26.93 -21.94
CA ALA A 123 9.84 28.37 -21.76
C ALA A 123 10.26 28.88 -20.38
N TYR A 124 10.45 27.99 -19.40
CA TYR A 124 10.84 28.34 -18.04
C TYR A 124 12.38 28.43 -17.89
N THR A 125 12.84 29.19 -16.91
CA THR A 125 14.26 29.27 -16.58
C THR A 125 14.84 27.91 -16.14
N LYS A 126 16.14 27.73 -16.25
CA LYS A 126 16.83 26.48 -15.85
C LYS A 126 16.52 26.08 -14.40
N SER A 127 16.45 27.06 -13.50
CA SER A 127 16.13 26.84 -12.07
C SER A 127 14.69 26.35 -11.89
N GLU A 128 13.73 26.96 -12.55
CA GLU A 128 12.31 26.57 -12.48
C GLU A 128 12.09 25.18 -13.09
N ARG A 129 12.70 24.88 -14.22
CA ARG A 129 12.66 23.53 -14.81
C ARG A 129 13.13 22.45 -13.84
N LEU A 130 14.24 22.71 -13.15
CA LEU A 130 14.76 21.77 -12.17
C LEU A 130 13.79 21.58 -10.97
N ARG A 131 13.15 22.68 -10.53
CA ARG A 131 12.14 22.63 -9.47
C ARG A 131 10.91 21.83 -9.89
N ILE A 132 10.40 22.05 -11.11
CA ILE A 132 9.27 21.32 -11.68
C ILE A 132 9.60 19.82 -11.76
N LYS A 133 10.77 19.46 -12.29
CA LYS A 133 11.19 18.04 -12.37
C LYS A 133 11.25 17.36 -11.01
N ARG A 134 11.83 18.00 -10.00
CA ARG A 134 11.86 17.48 -8.63
C ARG A 134 10.45 17.29 -8.04
N GLU A 135 9.54 18.21 -8.36
CA GLU A 135 8.16 18.10 -7.90
C GLU A 135 7.42 16.94 -8.60
N ILE A 136 7.63 16.75 -9.90
CA ILE A 136 7.11 15.58 -10.64
C ILE A 136 7.63 14.27 -10.02
N GLU A 137 8.92 14.16 -9.77
CA GLU A 137 9.52 12.96 -9.14
C GLU A 137 8.92 12.68 -7.77
N LYS A 138 8.83 13.71 -6.91
CA LYS A 138 8.25 13.61 -5.57
C LYS A 138 6.79 13.17 -5.58
N LEU A 139 5.97 13.78 -6.45
CA LEU A 139 4.57 13.45 -6.59
C LEU A 139 4.39 12.06 -7.21
N THR A 140 5.15 11.72 -8.24
CA THR A 140 5.10 10.39 -8.86
C THR A 140 5.42 9.31 -7.85
N LYS A 141 6.43 9.50 -7.01
CA LYS A 141 6.80 8.57 -5.94
C LYS A 141 5.69 8.41 -4.87
N SER A 142 4.94 9.47 -4.60
CA SER A 142 3.95 9.47 -3.51
C SER A 142 2.54 9.04 -3.95
N ILE A 143 2.11 9.46 -5.15
CA ILE A 143 0.75 9.30 -5.65
C ILE A 143 0.67 8.72 -7.07
N GLY A 144 1.80 8.36 -7.66
CA GLY A 144 1.87 7.82 -9.03
C GLY A 144 1.01 6.58 -9.22
N GLY A 145 1.00 5.68 -8.24
CA GLY A 145 0.21 4.45 -8.29
C GLY A 145 -1.32 4.64 -8.22
N ILE A 146 -1.79 5.84 -7.85
CA ILE A 146 -3.22 6.14 -7.76
C ILE A 146 -3.71 7.12 -8.83
N VAL A 147 -2.90 7.42 -9.84
CA VAL A 147 -3.23 8.40 -10.89
C VAL A 147 -4.53 8.06 -11.64
N ASN A 148 -4.85 6.78 -11.75
CA ASN A 148 -6.06 6.29 -12.43
C ASN A 148 -7.24 6.03 -11.47
N LEU A 149 -7.12 6.40 -10.20
CA LEU A 149 -8.15 6.21 -9.21
C LEU A 149 -9.09 7.42 -9.18
N ASN A 150 -10.27 7.29 -9.80
CA ASN A 150 -11.25 8.39 -9.91
C ASN A 150 -12.27 8.41 -8.77
N LYS A 151 -12.44 7.29 -8.06
CA LYS A 151 -13.33 7.14 -6.90
C LYS A 151 -12.58 6.44 -5.77
N LEU A 152 -13.13 6.47 -4.56
CA LEU A 152 -12.61 5.67 -3.46
C LEU A 152 -12.53 4.19 -3.86
N PRO A 153 -11.48 3.46 -3.45
CA PRO A 153 -11.38 2.03 -3.69
C PRO A 153 -12.47 1.27 -2.93
N ASP A 154 -12.93 0.17 -3.51
CA ASP A 154 -13.97 -0.67 -2.90
C ASP A 154 -13.39 -1.60 -1.83
N ALA A 155 -12.09 -1.90 -1.92
CA ALA A 155 -11.32 -2.62 -0.89
C ALA A 155 -9.87 -2.14 -0.86
N ILE A 156 -9.18 -2.43 0.27
CA ILE A 156 -7.76 -2.15 0.46
C ILE A 156 -7.06 -3.45 0.85
N PHE A 157 -5.99 -3.78 0.15
CA PHE A 157 -5.11 -4.89 0.47
C PHE A 157 -3.81 -4.32 1.06
N VAL A 158 -3.57 -4.54 2.36
CA VAL A 158 -2.44 -3.97 3.08
C VAL A 158 -1.41 -5.04 3.38
N VAL A 159 -0.18 -4.81 2.96
CA VAL A 159 0.98 -5.63 3.32
C VAL A 159 1.79 -4.89 4.39
N ASP A 160 1.92 -5.51 5.57
CA ASP A 160 2.57 -4.98 6.77
C ASP A 160 1.85 -3.76 7.36
N LEU A 161 1.05 -4.03 8.38
CA LEU A 161 0.27 -3.02 9.11
C LEU A 161 1.12 -2.13 10.03
N SER A 162 2.36 -2.49 10.33
CA SER A 162 3.19 -1.79 11.34
C SER A 162 3.47 -0.34 10.98
N ASN A 163 3.56 -0.03 9.68
CA ASN A 163 3.76 1.34 9.17
C ASN A 163 2.50 1.96 8.56
N CYS A 164 1.37 1.27 8.63
CA CYS A 164 0.11 1.76 8.09
C CYS A 164 -0.64 2.56 9.16
N LEU A 165 -0.58 3.88 9.07
CA LEU A 165 -1.24 4.81 9.99
C LEU A 165 -2.77 4.67 10.06
N LEU A 166 -3.38 3.88 9.19
CA LEU A 166 -4.81 3.56 9.24
C LEU A 166 -5.23 2.87 10.55
N TYR A 167 -4.30 2.11 11.16
CA TYR A 167 -4.60 1.26 12.33
C TYR A 167 -3.78 1.60 13.58
N THR A 168 -2.72 2.43 13.46
CA THR A 168 -1.74 2.60 14.54
C THR A 168 -1.77 3.96 15.20
N SER A 169 -2.46 4.95 14.64
CA SER A 169 -2.60 6.27 15.25
C SER A 169 -4.06 6.49 15.65
N PRO A 170 -4.39 6.45 16.95
CA PRO A 170 -5.67 6.97 17.40
C PRO A 170 -5.76 8.44 16.95
N SER A 171 -6.89 8.80 16.35
CA SER A 171 -7.17 10.19 16.02
C SER A 171 -6.96 11.07 17.26
N PRO A 172 -6.45 12.30 17.15
CA PRO A 172 -6.42 13.22 18.26
C PRO A 172 -7.79 13.41 18.95
N ARG A 173 -8.88 13.08 18.25
CA ARG A 173 -10.25 13.09 18.78
C ARG A 173 -10.60 11.87 19.62
N ASP A 174 -9.81 10.78 19.53
CA ASP A 174 -10.05 9.53 20.29
C ASP A 174 -9.26 9.54 21.62
N ARG A 175 -8.63 10.65 21.97
CA ARG A 175 -7.89 10.88 23.22
C ARG A 175 -8.69 11.70 24.24
N GLY A 176 -10.00 11.70 24.12
CA GLY A 176 -10.91 12.27 25.12
C GLY A 176 -11.18 11.36 26.29
#